data_307361f367dddc1369d8452ab7d77d91
#
_entry.id   307361f367dddc1369d8452ab7d77d91
#
_cell.length_a   1.000
_cell.length_b   1.000
_cell.length_c   1.000
_cell.angle_alpha   90.00
_cell.angle_beta   90.00
_cell.angle_gamma   90.00
#
_symmetry.space_group_name_H-M   'P 1'
#
loop_
_entity.id
_entity.type
_entity.pdbx_description
1 polymer ?
#
loop_
_entity_poly.entity_id
_entity_poly.type
_entity_poly.pdbx_seq_one_letter_code
_entity_poly.pdbx_strand_id
1 'polypeptide(L)'
;GWDGPMAHASKTTRGVVLTLIGGTCWGFSGTCAKFLMDGYGVDPVWLVCVRQFFASWLFLALAAAVPADRERLGGLVRELGRGARTVALVAVTAACMMVNSVCYIVTVKVTNSATATVLQTLALVVLMVYSCVGARRGPRRRELAGLALALGGTFLIATGGDPTHLAMPAAGLAWGLATFLTYALYSAVPEGLLRRWGSPAVNGVTMLVSGTVLLVATRPWESVPAFDAAGVAGVVAIVVGGTFLAYALYMQGVKDLGPLRASMLGTSEPIAATVFSALW
;
A
#
# COMPACT_ATOMS: atom_id res chain seq x y z
N GLY A 1 -8.22 -34.77 -3.20
CA GLY A 1 -7.85 -35.14 -1.84
C GLY A 1 -8.83 -34.52 -0.87
N TRP A 2 -9.37 -35.32 0.05
CA TRP A 2 -10.24 -34.89 1.14
C TRP A 2 -9.38 -34.09 2.14
N ASP A 3 -9.40 -32.79 2.01
CA ASP A 3 -8.92 -31.90 3.09
C ASP A 3 -10.03 -31.86 4.14
N GLY A 4 -9.86 -32.61 5.22
CA GLY A 4 -10.85 -32.70 6.30
C GLY A 4 -11.11 -31.35 7.00
N PRO A 5 -12.23 -31.21 7.77
CA PRO A 5 -12.65 -29.94 8.38
C PRO A 5 -11.58 -29.30 9.25
N MET A 6 -10.65 -30.06 9.85
CA MET A 6 -9.52 -29.53 10.62
C MET A 6 -8.46 -28.85 9.75
N ALA A 7 -8.21 -29.31 8.53
CA ALA A 7 -7.28 -28.66 7.60
C ALA A 7 -7.85 -27.33 7.08
N HIS A 8 -9.16 -27.25 6.88
CA HIS A 8 -9.85 -26.01 6.52
C HIS A 8 -9.83 -24.98 7.66
N ALA A 9 -10.08 -25.41 8.89
CA ALA A 9 -10.01 -24.55 10.06
C ALA A 9 -8.58 -23.99 10.27
N SER A 10 -7.56 -24.82 10.06
CA SER A 10 -6.15 -24.41 10.15
C SER A 10 -5.78 -23.38 9.08
N LYS A 11 -6.20 -23.56 7.81
CA LYS A 11 -5.96 -22.60 6.71
C LYS A 11 -6.66 -21.27 7.00
N THR A 12 -7.91 -21.29 7.47
CA THR A 12 -8.66 -20.08 7.81
C THR A 12 -7.99 -19.29 8.94
N THR A 13 -7.61 -19.96 10.03
CA THR A 13 -6.92 -19.32 11.16
C THR A 13 -5.59 -18.73 10.72
N ARG A 14 -4.80 -19.45 9.93
CA ARG A 14 -3.55 -18.95 9.35
C ARG A 14 -3.79 -17.71 8.51
N GLY A 15 -4.76 -17.74 7.60
CA GLY A 15 -5.10 -16.60 6.76
C GLY A 15 -5.49 -15.35 7.56
N VAL A 16 -6.30 -15.51 8.62
CA VAL A 16 -6.66 -14.42 9.53
C VAL A 16 -5.42 -13.81 10.18
N VAL A 17 -4.58 -14.64 10.79
CA VAL A 17 -3.37 -14.18 11.50
C VAL A 17 -2.42 -13.46 10.54
N LEU A 18 -2.15 -14.04 9.37
CA LEU A 18 -1.24 -13.43 8.39
C LEU A 18 -1.76 -12.10 7.86
N THR A 19 -3.07 -11.98 7.60
CA THR A 19 -3.67 -10.73 7.14
C THR A 19 -3.60 -9.65 8.20
N LEU A 20 -3.89 -9.98 9.47
CA LEU A 20 -3.81 -9.03 10.58
C LEU A 20 -2.36 -8.56 10.82
N ILE A 21 -1.38 -9.48 10.77
CA ILE A 21 0.03 -9.11 10.90
C ILE A 21 0.44 -8.21 9.73
N GLY A 22 0.05 -8.54 8.49
CA GLY A 22 0.34 -7.71 7.32
C GLY A 22 -0.20 -6.28 7.44
N GLY A 23 -1.47 -6.13 7.84
CA GLY A 23 -2.10 -4.83 8.10
C GLY A 23 -1.41 -4.07 9.24
N THR A 24 -1.05 -4.75 10.31
CA THR A 24 -0.29 -4.16 11.44
C THR A 24 1.09 -3.67 11.00
N CYS A 25 1.81 -4.43 10.17
CA CYS A 25 3.09 -4.01 9.60
C CYS A 25 2.95 -2.76 8.72
N TRP A 26 1.89 -2.64 7.94
CA TRP A 26 1.63 -1.42 7.17
C TRP A 26 1.39 -0.21 8.07
N GLY A 27 0.54 -0.35 9.11
CA GLY A 27 0.31 0.72 10.08
C GLY A 27 1.58 1.15 10.81
N PHE A 28 2.42 0.20 11.22
CA PHE A 28 3.71 0.48 11.83
C PHE A 28 4.68 1.19 10.87
N SER A 29 4.69 0.80 9.58
CA SER A 29 5.54 1.40 8.56
C SER A 29 5.34 2.92 8.42
N GLY A 30 4.09 3.38 8.48
CA GLY A 30 3.78 4.81 8.44
C GLY A 30 4.36 5.57 9.64
N THR A 31 4.31 4.97 10.83
CA THR A 31 4.92 5.54 12.05
C THR A 31 6.44 5.59 11.95
N CYS A 32 7.07 4.52 11.45
CA CYS A 32 8.52 4.51 11.17
C CYS A 32 8.91 5.59 10.14
N ALA A 33 8.09 5.80 9.11
CA ALA A 33 8.32 6.85 8.13
C ALA A 33 8.30 8.24 8.77
N LYS A 34 7.33 8.50 9.64
CA LYS A 34 7.23 9.77 10.40
C LYS A 34 8.47 9.96 11.29
N PHE A 35 8.87 8.93 12.02
CA PHE A 35 10.08 8.96 12.85
C PHE A 35 11.34 9.30 12.05
N LEU A 36 11.53 8.71 10.88
CA LEU A 36 12.68 9.01 10.03
C LEU A 36 12.64 10.44 9.47
N MET A 37 11.47 10.90 9.08
CA MET A 37 11.32 12.26 8.52
C MET A 37 11.50 13.35 9.59
N ASP A 38 10.98 13.15 10.79
CA ASP A 38 11.07 14.14 11.87
C ASP A 38 12.41 14.07 12.62
N GLY A 39 12.93 12.87 12.88
CA GLY A 39 14.15 12.66 13.65
C GLY A 39 15.44 12.82 12.86
N TYR A 40 15.45 12.43 11.59
CA TYR A 40 16.65 12.46 10.73
C TYR A 40 16.53 13.42 9.55
N GLY A 41 15.42 14.15 9.42
CA GLY A 41 15.20 15.09 8.32
C GLY A 41 15.11 14.40 6.96
N VAL A 42 14.70 13.13 6.91
CA VAL A 42 14.61 12.35 5.66
C VAL A 42 13.59 13.00 4.73
N ASP A 43 13.98 13.22 3.48
CA ASP A 43 13.06 13.69 2.47
C ASP A 43 12.04 12.62 2.09
N PRO A 44 10.73 12.95 1.96
CA PRO A 44 9.70 11.98 1.58
C PRO A 44 9.99 11.24 0.28
N VAL A 45 10.51 11.94 -0.73
CA VAL A 45 10.78 11.34 -2.05
C VAL A 45 11.98 10.40 -1.96
N TRP A 46 13.00 10.77 -1.18
CA TRP A 46 14.13 9.90 -0.86
C TRP A 46 13.64 8.58 -0.23
N LEU A 47 12.76 8.68 0.76
CA LEU A 47 12.23 7.51 1.46
C LEU A 47 11.42 6.60 0.52
N VAL A 48 10.58 7.19 -0.35
CA VAL A 48 9.83 6.43 -1.37
C VAL A 48 10.77 5.75 -2.35
N CYS A 49 11.82 6.44 -2.81
CA CYS A 49 12.83 5.89 -3.72
C CYS A 49 13.50 4.65 -3.12
N VAL A 50 14.07 4.79 -1.93
CA VAL A 50 14.77 3.71 -1.23
C VAL A 50 13.83 2.54 -0.96
N ARG A 51 12.63 2.81 -0.44
CA ARG A 51 11.63 1.78 -0.14
C ARG A 51 11.25 0.99 -1.38
N GLN A 52 10.92 1.65 -2.49
CA GLN A 52 10.48 0.96 -3.71
C GLN A 52 11.61 0.22 -4.38
N PHE A 53 12.79 0.83 -4.49
CA PHE A 53 13.93 0.21 -5.15
C PHE A 53 14.37 -1.06 -4.43
N PHE A 54 14.58 -1.01 -3.12
CA PHE A 54 15.04 -2.20 -2.39
C PHE A 54 13.95 -3.27 -2.23
N ALA A 55 12.69 -2.87 -1.98
CA ALA A 55 11.60 -3.83 -1.89
C ALA A 55 11.34 -4.55 -3.22
N SER A 56 11.59 -3.91 -4.37
CA SER A 56 11.45 -4.55 -5.68
C SER A 56 12.31 -5.80 -5.81
N TRP A 57 13.55 -5.75 -5.36
CA TRP A 57 14.46 -6.90 -5.38
C TRP A 57 13.99 -8.04 -4.48
N LEU A 58 13.40 -7.73 -3.33
CA LEU A 58 12.81 -8.73 -2.44
C LEU A 58 11.59 -9.40 -3.10
N PHE A 59 10.74 -8.63 -3.77
CA PHE A 59 9.60 -9.19 -4.52
C PHE A 59 10.04 -10.04 -5.71
N LEU A 60 11.06 -9.59 -6.46
CA LEU A 60 11.62 -10.37 -7.57
C LEU A 60 12.28 -11.66 -7.08
N ALA A 61 13.00 -11.60 -5.96
CA ALA A 61 13.58 -12.79 -5.34
C ALA A 61 12.49 -13.77 -4.88
N LEU A 62 11.39 -13.29 -4.27
CA LEU A 62 10.24 -14.11 -3.91
C LEU A 62 9.59 -14.74 -5.15
N ALA A 63 9.37 -13.95 -6.20
CA ALA A 63 8.82 -14.44 -7.46
C ALA A 63 9.73 -15.50 -8.12
N ALA A 64 11.05 -15.34 -8.02
CA ALA A 64 12.00 -16.32 -8.53
C ALA A 64 12.10 -17.60 -7.68
N ALA A 65 11.85 -17.50 -6.37
CA ALA A 65 11.91 -18.62 -5.43
C ALA A 65 10.71 -19.56 -5.55
N VAL A 66 9.51 -19.03 -5.85
CA VAL A 66 8.27 -19.82 -5.97
C VAL A 66 8.07 -20.26 -7.42
N PRO A 67 8.05 -21.57 -7.73
CA PRO A 67 7.98 -22.06 -9.13
C PRO A 67 6.85 -21.45 -9.96
N ALA A 68 5.62 -21.38 -9.40
CA ALA A 68 4.47 -20.80 -10.10
C ALA A 68 4.62 -19.30 -10.39
N ASP A 69 5.22 -18.54 -9.48
CA ASP A 69 5.44 -17.11 -9.66
C ASP A 69 6.66 -16.84 -10.56
N ARG A 70 7.64 -17.75 -10.59
CA ARG A 70 8.77 -17.72 -11.54
C ARG A 70 8.30 -17.83 -12.98
N GLU A 71 7.38 -18.74 -13.27
CA GLU A 71 6.79 -18.88 -14.60
C GLU A 71 6.04 -17.61 -15.00
N ARG A 72 5.27 -17.02 -14.08
CA ARG A 72 4.54 -15.78 -14.28
C ARG A 72 5.50 -14.62 -14.53
N LEU A 73 6.55 -14.49 -13.73
CA LEU A 73 7.58 -13.47 -13.92
C LEU A 73 8.26 -13.62 -15.28
N GLY A 74 8.66 -14.84 -15.65
CA GLY A 74 9.25 -15.12 -16.95
C GLY A 74 8.29 -14.83 -18.12
N GLY A 75 6.99 -15.06 -17.92
CA GLY A 75 5.94 -14.71 -18.88
C GLY A 75 5.79 -13.20 -19.04
N LEU A 76 5.73 -12.46 -17.93
CA LEU A 76 5.65 -10.99 -17.93
C LEU A 76 6.86 -10.36 -18.61
N VAL A 77 8.07 -10.79 -18.29
CA VAL A 77 9.31 -10.28 -18.90
C VAL A 77 9.34 -10.54 -20.40
N ARG A 78 8.95 -11.73 -20.86
CA ARG A 78 8.85 -12.04 -22.28
C ARG A 78 7.82 -11.18 -23.01
N GLU A 79 6.69 -10.90 -22.37
CA GLU A 79 5.65 -10.06 -22.96
C GLU A 79 6.05 -8.59 -22.99
N LEU A 80 6.80 -8.09 -22.00
CA LEU A 80 7.42 -6.76 -22.03
C LEU A 80 8.36 -6.58 -23.22
N GLY A 81 9.09 -7.64 -23.62
CA GLY A 81 9.97 -7.61 -24.80
C GLY A 81 9.23 -7.66 -26.15
N ARG A 82 7.93 -7.96 -26.15
CA ARG A 82 7.13 -8.20 -27.38
C ARG A 82 5.97 -7.24 -27.59
N GLY A 83 5.44 -6.64 -26.52
CA GLY A 83 4.17 -5.93 -26.55
C GLY A 83 4.22 -4.50 -26.00
N ALA A 84 4.14 -3.50 -26.86
CA ALA A 84 4.05 -2.08 -26.44
C ALA A 84 2.89 -1.81 -25.48
N ARG A 85 1.78 -2.54 -25.58
CA ARG A 85 0.62 -2.41 -24.67
C ARG A 85 0.97 -2.83 -23.25
N THR A 86 1.68 -3.93 -23.07
CA THR A 86 2.09 -4.40 -21.73
C THR A 86 3.13 -3.47 -21.14
N VAL A 87 4.07 -2.97 -21.95
CA VAL A 87 5.04 -1.96 -21.51
C VAL A 87 4.31 -0.70 -21.04
N ALA A 88 3.38 -0.17 -21.83
CA ALA A 88 2.60 1.01 -21.45
C ALA A 88 1.80 0.78 -20.16
N LEU A 89 1.17 -0.38 -19.99
CA LEU A 89 0.38 -0.70 -18.80
C LEU A 89 1.26 -0.82 -17.54
N VAL A 90 2.43 -1.44 -17.66
CA VAL A 90 3.41 -1.50 -16.56
C VAL A 90 3.95 -0.12 -16.23
N ALA A 91 4.26 0.71 -17.23
CA ALA A 91 4.74 2.07 -17.02
C ALA A 91 3.68 2.95 -16.32
N VAL A 92 2.42 2.88 -16.76
CA VAL A 92 1.30 3.61 -16.12
C VAL A 92 1.08 3.11 -14.70
N THR A 93 1.13 1.80 -14.46
CA THR A 93 1.01 1.23 -13.11
C THR A 93 2.15 1.71 -12.21
N ALA A 94 3.38 1.70 -12.70
CA ALA A 94 4.54 2.19 -11.96
C ALA A 94 4.44 3.68 -11.64
N ALA A 95 3.97 4.50 -12.58
CA ALA A 95 3.72 5.93 -12.38
C ALA A 95 2.62 6.18 -11.32
N CYS A 96 1.48 5.47 -11.40
CA CYS A 96 0.42 5.56 -10.41
C CYS A 96 0.91 5.16 -9.01
N MET A 97 1.68 4.09 -8.92
CA MET A 97 2.27 3.61 -7.67
C MET A 97 3.26 4.63 -7.07
N MET A 98 4.11 5.20 -7.91
CA MET A 98 5.08 6.22 -7.51
C MET A 98 4.39 7.46 -6.95
N VAL A 99 3.43 8.01 -7.71
CA VAL A 99 2.70 9.22 -7.30
C VAL A 99 1.89 8.96 -6.03
N ASN A 100 1.18 7.83 -5.94
CA ASN A 100 0.46 7.46 -4.73
C ASN A 100 1.39 7.36 -3.51
N SER A 101 2.54 6.70 -3.65
CA SER A 101 3.49 6.55 -2.56
C SER A 101 4.05 7.88 -2.09
N VAL A 102 4.36 8.79 -3.00
CA VAL A 102 4.82 10.15 -2.65
C VAL A 102 3.71 10.93 -1.94
N CYS A 103 2.48 10.94 -2.48
CA CYS A 103 1.35 11.62 -1.85
C CYS A 103 1.10 11.10 -0.43
N TYR A 104 1.13 9.77 -0.24
CA TYR A 104 0.92 9.15 1.06
C TYR A 104 2.01 9.57 2.07
N ILE A 105 3.29 9.44 1.71
CA ILE A 105 4.40 9.78 2.61
C ILE A 105 4.45 11.28 2.92
N VAL A 106 4.12 12.15 1.95
CA VAL A 106 4.00 13.59 2.21
C VAL A 106 2.82 13.87 3.16
N THR A 107 1.69 13.18 3.00
CA THR A 107 0.56 13.28 3.95
C THR A 107 1.00 12.88 5.35
N VAL A 108 1.73 11.78 5.50
CA VAL A 108 2.29 11.34 6.78
C VAL A 108 3.23 12.40 7.37
N LYS A 109 4.07 13.03 6.56
CA LYS A 109 4.98 14.10 7.00
C LYS A 109 4.23 15.31 7.54
N VAL A 110 3.22 15.77 6.83
CA VAL A 110 2.45 17.00 7.15
C VAL A 110 1.44 16.76 8.28
N THR A 111 1.02 15.51 8.47
CA THR A 111 0.07 15.09 9.51
C THR A 111 0.69 13.99 10.39
N ASN A 112 0.15 12.81 10.32
CA ASN A 112 0.68 11.60 10.94
C ASN A 112 0.19 10.34 10.18
N SER A 113 0.72 9.18 10.55
CA SER A 113 0.38 7.91 9.91
C SER A 113 -1.11 7.55 10.02
N ALA A 114 -1.72 7.79 11.18
CA ALA A 114 -3.15 7.50 11.40
C ALA A 114 -4.04 8.34 10.47
N THR A 115 -3.80 9.66 10.42
CA THR A 115 -4.55 10.59 9.56
C THR A 115 -4.38 10.24 8.08
N ALA A 116 -3.14 9.99 7.63
CA ALA A 116 -2.86 9.63 6.25
C ALA A 116 -3.59 8.34 5.83
N THR A 117 -3.58 7.33 6.69
CA THR A 117 -4.24 6.04 6.41
C THR A 117 -5.77 6.17 6.39
N VAL A 118 -6.37 6.96 7.30
CA VAL A 118 -7.82 7.19 7.27
C VAL A 118 -8.23 7.98 6.03
N LEU A 119 -7.49 9.02 5.64
CA LEU A 119 -7.77 9.75 4.40
C LEU A 119 -7.65 8.84 3.18
N GLN A 120 -6.67 7.94 3.16
CA GLN A 120 -6.53 6.94 2.10
C GLN A 120 -7.75 6.01 1.99
N THR A 121 -8.44 5.69 3.10
CA THR A 121 -9.64 4.83 3.06
C THR A 121 -10.79 5.44 2.24
N LEU A 122 -10.79 6.75 1.99
CA LEU A 122 -11.75 7.39 1.07
C LEU A 122 -11.66 6.83 -0.35
N ALA A 123 -10.53 6.23 -0.74
CA ALA A 123 -10.41 5.55 -2.02
C ALA A 123 -11.43 4.42 -2.20
N LEU A 124 -11.86 3.78 -1.10
CA LEU A 124 -12.91 2.76 -1.14
C LEU A 124 -14.23 3.33 -1.67
N VAL A 125 -14.51 4.62 -1.44
CA VAL A 125 -15.68 5.31 -1.97
C VAL A 125 -15.60 5.38 -3.51
N VAL A 126 -14.45 5.81 -4.03
CA VAL A 126 -14.23 5.91 -5.49
C VAL A 126 -14.29 4.54 -6.13
N LEU A 127 -13.64 3.54 -5.53
CA LEU A 127 -13.66 2.16 -6.02
C LEU A 127 -15.07 1.55 -5.97
N MET A 128 -15.85 1.87 -4.95
CA MET A 128 -17.26 1.46 -4.86
C MET A 128 -18.08 2.07 -5.98
N VAL A 129 -17.97 3.38 -6.20
CA VAL A 129 -18.67 4.07 -7.30
C VAL A 129 -18.25 3.47 -8.64
N TYR A 130 -16.97 3.29 -8.87
CA TYR A 130 -16.44 2.64 -10.08
C TYR A 130 -17.03 1.24 -10.30
N SER A 131 -17.07 0.42 -9.24
CA SER A 131 -17.66 -0.93 -9.29
C SER A 131 -19.16 -0.90 -9.56
N CYS A 132 -19.90 0.02 -8.95
CA CYS A 132 -21.35 0.17 -9.15
C CYS A 132 -21.66 0.61 -10.59
N VAL A 133 -20.92 1.57 -11.11
CA VAL A 133 -21.07 2.05 -12.50
C VAL A 133 -20.74 0.93 -13.50
N GLY A 134 -19.61 0.24 -13.30
CA GLY A 134 -19.20 -0.87 -14.15
C GLY A 134 -20.20 -2.03 -14.17
N ALA A 135 -20.78 -2.34 -13.01
CA ALA A 135 -21.80 -3.38 -12.87
C ALA A 135 -23.24 -2.91 -13.20
N ARG A 136 -23.42 -1.63 -13.56
CA ARG A 136 -24.74 -0.99 -13.79
C ARG A 136 -25.75 -1.28 -12.68
N ARG A 137 -25.30 -1.24 -11.42
CA ARG A 137 -26.10 -1.48 -10.22
C ARG A 137 -25.99 -0.34 -9.23
N GLY A 138 -27.03 -0.18 -8.40
CA GLY A 138 -26.96 0.72 -7.25
C GLY A 138 -26.05 0.17 -6.12
N PRO A 139 -25.57 1.06 -5.23
CA PRO A 139 -24.80 0.65 -4.07
C PRO A 139 -25.66 -0.19 -3.10
N ARG A 140 -25.04 -1.21 -2.51
CA ARG A 140 -25.69 -2.05 -1.50
C ARG A 140 -25.70 -1.34 -0.15
N ARG A 141 -26.65 -1.69 0.73
CA ARG A 141 -26.74 -1.10 2.09
C ARG A 141 -25.43 -1.16 2.86
N ARG A 142 -24.65 -2.25 2.73
CA ARG A 142 -23.34 -2.40 3.37
C ARG A 142 -22.30 -1.45 2.78
N GLU A 143 -22.34 -1.20 1.48
CA GLU A 143 -21.46 -0.25 0.78
C GLU A 143 -21.79 1.18 1.22
N LEU A 144 -23.08 1.52 1.37
CA LEU A 144 -23.51 2.83 1.88
C LEU A 144 -23.10 3.04 3.35
N ALA A 145 -23.21 2.00 4.18
CA ALA A 145 -22.73 2.07 5.57
C ALA A 145 -21.21 2.29 5.64
N GLY A 146 -20.43 1.58 4.81
CA GLY A 146 -18.99 1.78 4.70
C GLY A 146 -18.63 3.19 4.22
N LEU A 147 -19.36 3.73 3.24
CA LEU A 147 -19.24 5.11 2.77
C LEU A 147 -19.48 6.12 3.90
N ALA A 148 -20.60 5.97 4.63
CA ALA A 148 -20.95 6.87 5.73
C ALA A 148 -19.88 6.84 6.84
N LEU A 149 -19.36 5.66 7.18
CA LEU A 149 -18.28 5.51 8.16
C LEU A 149 -16.96 6.15 7.68
N ALA A 150 -16.59 5.96 6.41
CA ALA A 150 -15.37 6.56 5.84
C ALA A 150 -15.48 8.10 5.80
N LEU A 151 -16.60 8.64 5.34
CA LEU A 151 -16.85 10.08 5.32
C LEU A 151 -16.93 10.67 6.73
N GLY A 152 -17.62 9.99 7.65
CA GLY A 152 -17.71 10.41 9.05
C GLY A 152 -16.36 10.41 9.75
N GLY A 153 -15.56 9.36 9.56
CA GLY A 153 -14.19 9.28 10.08
C GLY A 153 -13.29 10.38 9.54
N THR A 154 -13.36 10.64 8.23
CA THR A 154 -12.61 11.73 7.59
C THR A 154 -13.04 13.09 8.12
N PHE A 155 -14.35 13.33 8.27
CA PHE A 155 -14.88 14.55 8.84
C PHE A 155 -14.37 14.78 10.27
N LEU A 156 -14.45 13.76 11.13
CA LEU A 156 -13.97 13.86 12.52
C LEU A 156 -12.47 14.15 12.59
N ILE A 157 -11.66 13.54 11.72
CA ILE A 157 -10.21 13.77 11.69
C ILE A 157 -9.90 15.17 11.13
N ALA A 158 -10.61 15.59 10.08
CA ALA A 158 -10.37 16.89 9.45
C ALA A 158 -10.75 18.07 10.34
N THR A 159 -11.82 17.94 11.14
CA THR A 159 -12.41 19.03 11.91
C THR A 159 -12.24 18.87 13.42
N GLY A 160 -11.79 17.73 13.91
CA GLY A 160 -11.79 17.44 15.35
C GLY A 160 -13.22 17.38 15.95
N GLY A 161 -14.25 17.27 15.10
CA GLY A 161 -15.65 17.31 15.49
C GLY A 161 -16.32 18.68 15.42
N ASP A 162 -15.56 19.75 15.16
CA ASP A 162 -16.08 21.11 14.98
C ASP A 162 -16.10 21.50 13.49
N PRO A 163 -17.26 21.59 12.82
CA PRO A 163 -17.37 21.88 11.41
C PRO A 163 -16.90 23.29 11.03
N THR A 164 -16.69 24.16 12.00
CA THR A 164 -16.26 25.55 11.77
C THR A 164 -14.74 25.69 11.81
N HIS A 165 -14.02 24.63 12.20
CA HIS A 165 -12.57 24.66 12.38
C HIS A 165 -11.89 23.47 11.69
N LEU A 166 -10.74 23.73 11.06
CA LEU A 166 -9.92 22.69 10.48
C LEU A 166 -8.85 22.26 11.50
N ALA A 167 -8.96 21.04 12.02
CA ALA A 167 -8.07 20.50 13.06
C ALA A 167 -6.70 20.06 12.50
N MET A 168 -6.57 19.97 11.18
CA MET A 168 -5.30 19.64 10.51
C MET A 168 -4.85 20.78 9.60
N PRO A 169 -3.55 20.85 9.23
CA PRO A 169 -3.08 21.80 8.23
C PRO A 169 -3.81 21.61 6.89
N ALA A 170 -4.18 22.71 6.21
CA ALA A 170 -4.83 22.65 4.90
C ALA A 170 -4.01 21.85 3.87
N ALA A 171 -2.69 21.95 3.94
CA ALA A 171 -1.77 21.14 3.15
C ALA A 171 -1.95 19.63 3.42
N GLY A 172 -2.15 19.23 4.68
CA GLY A 172 -2.42 17.85 5.06
C GLY A 172 -3.70 17.30 4.44
N LEU A 173 -4.78 18.10 4.43
CA LEU A 173 -6.02 17.74 3.76
C LEU A 173 -5.82 17.62 2.25
N ALA A 174 -5.15 18.58 1.61
CA ALA A 174 -4.89 18.56 0.17
C ALA A 174 -4.08 17.32 -0.26
N TRP A 175 -3.00 17.02 0.45
CA TRP A 175 -2.19 15.82 0.19
C TRP A 175 -2.95 14.53 0.49
N GLY A 176 -3.77 14.50 1.53
CA GLY A 176 -4.64 13.37 1.84
C GLY A 176 -5.69 13.12 0.75
N LEU A 177 -6.29 14.18 0.20
CA LEU A 177 -7.19 14.09 -0.94
C LEU A 177 -6.47 13.61 -2.20
N ALA A 178 -5.25 14.05 -2.46
CA ALA A 178 -4.42 13.51 -3.53
C ALA A 178 -4.10 12.02 -3.31
N THR A 179 -3.82 11.62 -2.08
CA THR A 179 -3.52 10.23 -1.71
C THR A 179 -4.68 9.29 -2.03
N PHE A 180 -5.91 9.64 -1.64
CA PHE A 180 -7.04 8.75 -1.91
C PHE A 180 -7.35 8.62 -3.41
N LEU A 181 -7.24 9.70 -4.17
CA LEU A 181 -7.47 9.67 -5.62
C LEU A 181 -6.40 8.82 -6.33
N THR A 182 -5.14 9.04 -5.99
CA THR A 182 -4.03 8.27 -6.58
C THR A 182 -4.05 6.80 -6.15
N TYR A 183 -4.50 6.51 -4.93
CA TYR A 183 -4.69 5.13 -4.46
C TYR A 183 -5.80 4.42 -5.22
N ALA A 184 -6.91 5.10 -5.51
CA ALA A 184 -7.98 4.54 -6.33
C ALA A 184 -7.49 4.19 -7.74
N LEU A 185 -6.71 5.08 -8.37
CA LEU A 185 -6.10 4.82 -9.67
C LEU A 185 -5.10 3.65 -9.60
N TYR A 186 -4.21 3.66 -8.61
CA TYR A 186 -3.24 2.58 -8.39
C TYR A 186 -3.92 1.23 -8.14
N SER A 187 -5.09 1.21 -7.54
CA SER A 187 -5.84 -0.03 -7.29
C SER A 187 -6.56 -0.55 -8.53
N ALA A 188 -7.09 0.34 -9.37
CA ALA A 188 -7.88 -0.03 -10.54
C ALA A 188 -7.02 -0.39 -11.76
N VAL A 189 -5.96 0.38 -12.03
CA VAL A 189 -5.14 0.25 -13.25
C VAL A 189 -4.45 -1.12 -13.38
N PRO A 190 -3.81 -1.67 -12.33
CA PRO A 190 -3.06 -2.92 -12.45
C PRO A 190 -3.90 -4.20 -12.32
N GLU A 191 -5.21 -4.11 -12.13
CA GLU A 191 -6.06 -5.27 -11.87
C GLU A 191 -5.88 -6.40 -12.91
N GLY A 192 -5.82 -6.05 -14.18
CA GLY A 192 -5.61 -6.99 -15.27
C GLY A 192 -4.22 -7.66 -15.22
N LEU A 193 -3.18 -6.88 -14.90
CA LEU A 193 -1.83 -7.40 -14.75
C LEU A 193 -1.72 -8.34 -13.54
N LEU A 194 -2.29 -7.94 -12.40
CA LEU A 194 -2.27 -8.71 -11.16
C LEU A 194 -2.98 -10.06 -11.30
N ARG A 195 -4.13 -10.08 -11.98
CA ARG A 195 -4.85 -11.34 -12.27
C ARG A 195 -4.05 -12.27 -13.16
N ARG A 196 -3.35 -11.74 -14.15
CA ARG A 196 -2.61 -12.54 -15.14
C ARG A 196 -1.25 -13.02 -14.62
N TRP A 197 -0.48 -12.12 -14.01
CA TRP A 197 0.92 -12.35 -13.68
C TRP A 197 1.19 -12.54 -12.19
N GLY A 198 0.18 -12.34 -11.36
CA GLY A 198 0.32 -12.44 -9.91
C GLY A 198 1.02 -11.24 -9.27
N SER A 199 0.80 -11.11 -7.98
CA SER A 199 1.23 -9.95 -7.22
C SER A 199 2.76 -9.83 -7.06
N PRO A 200 3.53 -10.89 -6.75
CA PRO A 200 4.97 -10.76 -6.58
C PRO A 200 5.68 -10.27 -7.86
N ALA A 201 5.32 -10.83 -9.03
CA ALA A 201 5.92 -10.44 -10.30
C ALA A 201 5.56 -9.00 -10.69
N VAL A 202 4.28 -8.64 -10.61
CA VAL A 202 3.81 -7.30 -10.99
C VAL A 202 4.40 -6.24 -10.06
N ASN A 203 4.34 -6.43 -8.74
CA ASN A 203 4.90 -5.45 -7.81
C ASN A 203 6.42 -5.38 -7.89
N GLY A 204 7.10 -6.51 -8.04
CA GLY A 204 8.55 -6.51 -8.24
C GLY A 204 8.95 -5.67 -9.45
N VAL A 205 8.31 -5.87 -10.60
CA VAL A 205 8.62 -5.13 -11.83
C VAL A 205 8.20 -3.65 -11.73
N THR A 206 6.99 -3.36 -11.26
CA THR A 206 6.49 -1.96 -11.18
C THR A 206 7.25 -1.15 -10.13
N MET A 207 7.60 -1.74 -8.98
CA MET A 207 8.44 -1.08 -7.98
C MET A 207 9.88 -0.89 -8.47
N LEU A 208 10.41 -1.82 -9.26
CA LEU A 208 11.73 -1.65 -9.86
C LEU A 208 11.73 -0.48 -10.84
N VAL A 209 10.72 -0.39 -11.70
CA VAL A 209 10.59 0.72 -12.65
C VAL A 209 10.45 2.05 -11.92
N SER A 210 9.50 2.17 -10.98
CA SER A 210 9.27 3.42 -10.24
C SER A 210 10.47 3.78 -9.34
N GLY A 211 11.05 2.80 -8.65
CA GLY A 211 12.24 3.00 -7.83
C GLY A 211 13.46 3.44 -8.64
N THR A 212 13.66 2.86 -9.83
CA THR A 212 14.75 3.26 -10.73
C THR A 212 14.54 4.66 -11.29
N VAL A 213 13.30 5.01 -11.69
CA VAL A 213 12.97 6.37 -12.13
C VAL A 213 13.28 7.40 -11.03
N LEU A 214 12.85 7.13 -9.81
CA LEU A 214 13.16 7.97 -8.66
C LEU A 214 14.67 8.02 -8.37
N LEU A 215 15.36 6.88 -8.44
CA LEU A 215 16.80 6.79 -8.22
C LEU A 215 17.58 7.71 -9.17
N VAL A 216 17.21 7.70 -10.45
CA VAL A 216 17.86 8.54 -11.47
C VAL A 216 17.48 10.02 -11.31
N ALA A 217 16.20 10.29 -11.00
CA ALA A 217 15.68 11.65 -10.89
C ALA A 217 16.16 12.38 -9.63
N THR A 218 16.24 11.68 -8.49
CA THR A 218 16.52 12.30 -7.19
C THR A 218 17.96 12.11 -6.71
N ARG A 219 18.71 11.20 -7.31
CA ARG A 219 20.11 10.87 -6.94
C ARG A 219 20.29 10.76 -5.42
N PRO A 220 19.57 9.83 -4.76
CA PRO A 220 19.49 9.77 -3.30
C PRO A 220 20.84 9.58 -2.60
N TRP A 221 21.86 9.13 -3.31
CA TRP A 221 23.24 9.00 -2.81
C TRP A 221 23.94 10.34 -2.55
N GLU A 222 23.45 11.44 -3.16
CA GLU A 222 24.01 12.79 -2.94
C GLU A 222 23.53 13.42 -1.63
N SER A 223 22.44 12.93 -1.06
CA SER A 223 21.77 13.44 0.14
C SER A 223 21.39 12.35 1.13
N VAL A 224 22.32 11.43 1.41
CA VAL A 224 22.07 10.36 2.41
C VAL A 224 22.08 10.99 3.81
N PRO A 225 20.98 10.87 4.57
CA PRO A 225 20.95 11.37 5.94
C PRO A 225 21.96 10.63 6.82
N ALA A 226 22.49 11.31 7.84
CA ALA A 226 23.38 10.69 8.81
C ALA A 226 22.57 9.78 9.76
N PHE A 227 22.50 8.51 9.44
CA PHE A 227 21.80 7.52 10.27
C PHE A 227 22.72 6.94 11.34
N ASP A 228 22.20 6.84 12.54
CA ASP A 228 22.69 5.94 13.58
C ASP A 228 22.05 4.54 13.44
N ALA A 229 22.28 3.66 14.39
CA ALA A 229 21.71 2.31 14.37
C ALA A 229 20.18 2.32 14.37
N ALA A 230 19.53 3.29 15.03
CA ALA A 230 18.07 3.40 15.07
C ALA A 230 17.51 3.88 13.73
N GLY A 231 18.18 4.85 13.07
CA GLY A 231 17.81 5.30 11.74
C GLY A 231 17.91 4.19 10.68
N VAL A 232 19.01 3.44 10.70
CA VAL A 232 19.19 2.27 9.80
C VAL A 232 18.11 1.21 10.07
N ALA A 233 17.83 0.90 11.34
CA ALA A 233 16.77 -0.03 11.71
C ALA A 233 15.40 0.43 11.22
N GLY A 234 15.10 1.74 11.30
CA GLY A 234 13.88 2.33 10.77
C GLY A 234 13.74 2.15 9.26
N VAL A 235 14.80 2.40 8.48
CA VAL A 235 14.80 2.18 7.03
C VAL A 235 14.58 0.70 6.70
N VAL A 236 15.30 -0.21 7.37
CA VAL A 236 15.12 -1.66 7.19
C VAL A 236 13.71 -2.09 7.56
N ALA A 237 13.17 -1.59 8.67
CA ALA A 237 11.79 -1.89 9.09
C ALA A 237 10.76 -1.47 8.03
N ILE A 238 10.93 -0.32 7.38
CA ILE A 238 10.04 0.12 6.30
C ILE A 238 10.19 -0.75 5.06
N VAL A 239 11.40 -1.01 4.60
CA VAL A 239 11.66 -1.78 3.38
C VAL A 239 11.23 -3.22 3.54
N VAL A 240 11.71 -3.90 4.57
CA VAL A 240 11.48 -5.33 4.79
C VAL A 240 10.14 -5.57 5.46
N GLY A 241 9.88 -4.92 6.59
CA GLY A 241 8.66 -5.12 7.39
C GLY A 241 7.44 -4.48 6.75
N GLY A 242 7.50 -3.18 6.54
CA GLY A 242 6.36 -2.38 6.11
C GLY A 242 6.04 -2.43 4.61
N THR A 243 6.94 -2.91 3.77
CA THR A 243 6.69 -3.01 2.34
C THR A 243 6.65 -4.47 1.90
N PHE A 244 7.76 -5.19 1.99
CA PHE A 244 7.84 -6.54 1.48
C PHE A 244 7.05 -7.55 2.32
N LEU A 245 7.35 -7.66 3.61
CA LEU A 245 6.74 -8.68 4.49
C LEU A 245 5.24 -8.44 4.68
N ALA A 246 4.84 -7.19 4.92
CA ALA A 246 3.44 -6.80 5.05
C ALA A 246 2.63 -7.26 3.83
N TYR A 247 3.15 -6.99 2.64
CA TYR A 247 2.50 -7.36 1.40
C TYR A 247 2.48 -8.88 1.18
N ALA A 248 3.59 -9.57 1.43
CA ALA A 248 3.69 -11.02 1.28
C ALA A 248 2.71 -11.76 2.23
N LEU A 249 2.61 -11.31 3.48
CA LEU A 249 1.69 -11.87 4.48
C LEU A 249 0.23 -11.61 4.11
N TYR A 250 -0.09 -10.37 3.70
CA TYR A 250 -1.43 -10.02 3.25
C TYR A 250 -1.87 -10.85 2.03
N MET A 251 -0.99 -11.02 1.03
CA MET A 251 -1.27 -11.81 -0.15
C MET A 251 -1.46 -13.29 0.17
N GLN A 252 -0.71 -13.83 1.13
CA GLN A 252 -0.94 -15.20 1.61
C GLN A 252 -2.31 -15.30 2.31
N GLY A 253 -2.68 -14.29 3.10
CA GLY A 253 -4.01 -14.20 3.69
C GLY A 253 -5.13 -14.16 2.64
N VAL A 254 -4.95 -13.41 1.55
CA VAL A 254 -5.88 -13.39 0.42
C VAL A 254 -6.02 -14.77 -0.23
N LYS A 255 -4.93 -15.52 -0.38
CA LYS A 255 -4.96 -16.90 -0.90
C LYS A 255 -5.74 -17.85 0.02
N ASP A 256 -5.59 -17.69 1.34
CA ASP A 256 -6.20 -18.57 2.33
C ASP A 256 -7.68 -18.25 2.60
N LEU A 257 -8.07 -16.98 2.58
CA LEU A 257 -9.42 -16.48 2.98
C LEU A 257 -10.29 -16.03 1.82
N GLY A 258 -9.67 -15.73 0.68
CA GLY A 258 -10.28 -15.00 -0.42
C GLY A 258 -10.20 -13.47 -0.24
N PRO A 259 -10.31 -12.70 -1.34
CA PRO A 259 -10.05 -11.25 -1.35
C PRO A 259 -11.00 -10.46 -0.46
N LEU A 260 -12.29 -10.83 -0.38
CA LEU A 260 -13.27 -10.10 0.41
C LEU A 260 -12.98 -10.17 1.91
N ARG A 261 -12.70 -11.38 2.44
CA ARG A 261 -12.41 -11.54 3.88
C ARG A 261 -11.07 -10.90 4.26
N ALA A 262 -10.06 -11.04 3.40
CA ALA A 262 -8.76 -10.43 3.61
C ALA A 262 -8.86 -8.89 3.61
N SER A 263 -9.62 -8.28 2.70
CA SER A 263 -9.82 -6.83 2.68
C SER A 263 -10.55 -6.30 3.92
N MET A 264 -11.50 -7.06 4.45
CA MET A 264 -12.16 -6.72 5.72
C MET A 264 -11.18 -6.74 6.91
N LEU A 265 -10.26 -7.70 6.94
CA LEU A 265 -9.21 -7.78 7.97
C LEU A 265 -8.10 -6.75 7.75
N GLY A 266 -7.91 -6.26 6.52
CA GLY A 266 -7.00 -5.18 6.18
C GLY A 266 -7.33 -3.85 6.87
N THR A 267 -8.55 -3.69 7.39
CA THR A 267 -8.91 -2.56 8.27
C THR A 267 -8.13 -2.55 9.60
N SER A 268 -7.33 -3.56 9.89
CA SER A 268 -6.34 -3.53 10.98
C SER A 268 -5.25 -2.47 10.78
N GLU A 269 -4.95 -2.08 9.53
CA GLU A 269 -3.96 -1.05 9.21
C GLU A 269 -4.26 0.31 9.85
N PRO A 270 -5.44 0.93 9.67
CA PRO A 270 -5.79 2.19 10.34
C PRO A 270 -5.75 2.08 11.87
N ILE A 271 -6.19 0.96 12.42
CA ILE A 271 -6.17 0.72 13.86
C ILE A 271 -4.73 0.68 14.37
N ALA A 272 -3.87 -0.11 13.71
CA ALA A 272 -2.46 -0.21 14.05
C ALA A 272 -1.74 1.16 13.89
N ALA A 273 -1.99 1.88 12.80
CA ALA A 273 -1.43 3.22 12.57
C ALA A 273 -1.82 4.19 13.69
N THR A 274 -3.08 4.14 14.15
CA THR A 274 -3.56 4.98 15.26
C THR A 274 -2.86 4.62 16.57
N VAL A 275 -2.78 3.33 16.90
CA VAL A 275 -2.13 2.85 18.13
C VAL A 275 -0.65 3.24 18.14
N PHE A 276 0.09 2.95 17.06
CA PHE A 276 1.50 3.28 16.98
C PHE A 276 1.76 4.78 16.99
N SER A 277 0.95 5.59 16.32
CA SER A 277 1.04 7.05 16.36
C SER A 277 0.75 7.64 17.73
N ALA A 278 -0.05 6.97 18.56
CA ALA A 278 -0.34 7.40 19.93
C ALA A 278 0.73 6.98 20.94
N LEU A 279 1.44 5.86 20.67
CA LEU A 279 2.48 5.33 21.55
C LEU A 279 3.86 5.92 21.29
N TRP A 280 4.07 6.51 20.11
CA TRP A 280 5.36 7.06 19.66
C TRP A 280 5.29 8.58 19.55
#